data_3c387605d62fa9327be9d782ee66d323
#
_entry.id   3c387605d62fa9327be9d782ee66d323
#
_cell.length_a   1.000
_cell.length_b   1.000
_cell.length_c   1.000
_cell.angle_alpha   90.00
_cell.angle_beta   90.00
_cell.angle_gamma   90.00
#
_symmetry.space_group_name_H-M   'P 1'
#
loop_
_entity.id
_entity.type
_entity.pdbx_description
1 polymer ?
#
loop_
_entity_poly.entity_id
_entity_poly.type
_entity_poly.pdbx_seq_one_letter_code
_entity_poly.pdbx_strand_id
1 'polypeptide(L)'
;IIALCPQTSIGDSMLTFRRLGFHSESISGPIRLLPENPKNSNFDSNSTRIVVDSMEQPIALLTNGIGGMARMAVDLGAITSKYDCLLGANLNSNKPVDRHIFAKRVRIWAVADGFISELNAATLLEFSPGPPAHWRFLVSAGDSRAVEIELQASMPDRKNETHLAITRLKRDPEKGQRLAGDKSFSITVRIDIEDRIFHAETKINEEVERHFIDNISCDSDGFIFTPSHDRQLSVRTTSGVFHEEMEWCR
;
A
#
# COMPACT_ATOMS: atom_id res chain seq x y z
N ILE A 1 -19.16 -2.96 -20.33
CA ILE A 1 -19.83 -2.14 -19.29
C ILE A 1 -20.55 -3.13 -18.39
N ILE A 2 -20.15 -3.20 -17.12
CA ILE A 2 -20.85 -4.01 -16.12
C ILE A 2 -21.72 -3.03 -15.34
N ALA A 3 -23.05 -3.16 -15.48
CA ALA A 3 -23.99 -2.46 -14.64
C ALA A 3 -24.30 -3.34 -13.43
N LEU A 4 -23.93 -2.89 -12.23
CA LEU A 4 -24.38 -3.50 -11.00
C LEU A 4 -25.72 -2.84 -10.64
N CYS A 5 -26.79 -3.65 -10.51
CA CYS A 5 -28.03 -3.16 -9.94
C CYS A 5 -27.77 -2.75 -8.48
N PRO A 6 -28.18 -1.54 -8.06
CA PRO A 6 -28.09 -1.16 -6.67
C PRO A 6 -28.92 -2.14 -5.84
N GLN A 7 -28.24 -2.87 -4.95
CA GLN A 7 -28.94 -3.68 -3.96
C GLN A 7 -29.23 -2.83 -2.72
N THR A 8 -30.44 -2.97 -2.21
CA THR A 8 -30.90 -2.26 -1.02
C THR A 8 -30.42 -2.86 0.30
N SER A 9 -29.73 -4.01 0.26
CA SER A 9 -29.22 -4.69 1.46
C SER A 9 -27.72 -4.54 1.62
N ILE A 10 -27.30 -4.05 2.78
CA ILE A 10 -25.92 -4.04 3.24
C ILE A 10 -25.56 -5.44 3.73
N GLY A 11 -24.37 -5.94 3.43
CA GLY A 11 -23.89 -7.22 3.93
C GLY A 11 -23.10 -8.03 2.91
N ASP A 12 -22.86 -9.29 3.26
CA ASP A 12 -22.13 -10.21 2.40
C ASP A 12 -23.03 -10.70 1.26
N SER A 13 -22.49 -10.69 0.06
CA SER A 13 -23.14 -11.11 -1.17
C SER A 13 -22.17 -11.89 -2.05
N MET A 14 -22.70 -12.53 -3.08
CA MET A 14 -21.92 -13.28 -4.05
C MET A 14 -21.97 -12.55 -5.40
N LEU A 15 -20.81 -12.16 -5.93
CA LEU A 15 -20.71 -11.62 -7.28
C LEU A 15 -20.38 -12.74 -8.25
N THR A 16 -21.20 -12.90 -9.27
CA THR A 16 -21.01 -13.92 -10.32
C THR A 16 -20.80 -13.25 -11.66
N PHE A 17 -19.67 -13.52 -12.29
CA PHE A 17 -19.42 -13.18 -13.67
C PHE A 17 -19.74 -14.39 -14.55
N ARG A 18 -20.56 -14.20 -15.58
CA ARG A 18 -20.85 -15.23 -16.56
C ARG A 18 -20.38 -14.78 -17.94
N ARG A 19 -19.48 -15.56 -18.53
CA ARG A 19 -19.11 -15.39 -19.93
C ARG A 19 -20.20 -16.02 -20.80
N LEU A 20 -20.80 -15.20 -21.65
CA LEU A 20 -21.80 -15.67 -22.64
C LEU A 20 -21.06 -15.97 -23.95
N GLY A 21 -21.13 -17.21 -24.42
CA GLY A 21 -20.49 -17.69 -25.64
C GLY A 21 -20.71 -19.18 -25.83
N PHE A 22 -20.05 -19.81 -26.82
CA PHE A 22 -20.18 -21.23 -27.12
C PHE A 22 -19.80 -22.17 -25.95
N HIS A 23 -19.00 -21.69 -25.02
CA HIS A 23 -18.78 -22.30 -23.71
C HIS A 23 -19.10 -21.28 -22.63
N SER A 24 -20.12 -21.56 -21.83
CA SER A 24 -20.50 -20.70 -20.71
C SER A 24 -19.64 -21.05 -19.49
N GLU A 25 -18.75 -20.16 -19.12
CA GLU A 25 -18.01 -20.23 -17.87
C GLU A 25 -18.54 -19.19 -16.90
N SER A 26 -18.65 -19.55 -15.63
CA SER A 26 -19.00 -18.61 -14.57
C SER A 26 -17.98 -18.68 -13.45
N ILE A 27 -17.57 -17.51 -12.99
CA ILE A 27 -16.69 -17.34 -11.83
C ILE A 27 -17.50 -16.57 -10.79
N SER A 28 -17.58 -17.11 -9.57
CA SER A 28 -18.27 -16.45 -8.46
C SER A 28 -17.31 -16.21 -7.31
N GLY A 29 -17.44 -15.04 -6.66
CA GLY A 29 -16.65 -14.70 -5.49
C GLY A 29 -17.47 -13.88 -4.50
N PRO A 30 -17.13 -13.96 -3.22
CA PRO A 30 -17.81 -13.17 -2.19
C PRO A 30 -17.48 -11.68 -2.37
N ILE A 31 -18.48 -10.83 -2.16
CA ILE A 31 -18.35 -9.37 -2.05
C ILE A 31 -19.07 -8.91 -0.79
N ARG A 32 -18.62 -7.81 -0.22
CA ARG A 32 -19.32 -7.14 0.86
C ARG A 32 -19.83 -5.78 0.37
N LEU A 33 -21.15 -5.59 0.50
CA LEU A 33 -21.81 -4.32 0.21
C LEU A 33 -21.73 -3.45 1.48
N LEU A 34 -21.11 -2.28 1.35
CA LEU A 34 -20.96 -1.33 2.44
C LEU A 34 -22.05 -0.24 2.36
N PRO A 35 -22.44 0.36 3.50
CA PRO A 35 -23.35 1.49 3.51
C PRO A 35 -22.75 2.71 2.83
N GLU A 36 -23.58 3.52 2.21
CA GLU A 36 -23.21 4.75 1.50
C GLU A 36 -22.51 5.78 2.42
N ASN A 37 -22.69 5.65 3.75
CA ASN A 37 -22.09 6.52 4.76
C ASN A 37 -21.45 5.69 5.90
N PRO A 38 -20.16 5.37 5.84
CA PRO A 38 -19.51 4.44 6.78
C PRO A 38 -19.33 5.01 8.21
N LYS A 39 -19.72 6.26 8.47
CA LYS A 39 -19.51 6.91 9.78
C LYS A 39 -20.30 6.29 10.95
N ASN A 40 -21.25 5.39 10.69
CA ASN A 40 -22.10 4.79 11.72
C ASN A 40 -22.09 3.25 11.77
N SER A 41 -21.19 2.58 11.06
CA SER A 41 -21.06 1.14 11.23
C SER A 41 -20.09 0.84 12.36
N ASN A 42 -20.62 0.31 13.48
CA ASN A 42 -19.80 -0.47 14.40
C ASN A 42 -19.25 -1.65 13.59
N PHE A 43 -18.04 -1.51 13.07
CA PHE A 43 -17.30 -2.64 12.54
C PHE A 43 -16.99 -3.56 13.72
N ASP A 44 -17.76 -4.63 13.84
CA ASP A 44 -17.32 -5.76 14.63
C ASP A 44 -15.97 -6.20 14.06
N SER A 45 -14.94 -6.03 14.89
CA SER A 45 -13.56 -6.37 14.60
C SER A 45 -13.34 -7.90 14.62
N ASN A 46 -14.16 -8.64 13.88
CA ASN A 46 -13.79 -9.97 13.47
C ASN A 46 -12.78 -9.83 12.33
N SER A 47 -11.57 -9.38 12.71
CA SER A 47 -10.40 -9.44 11.85
C SER A 47 -10.22 -10.90 11.44
N THR A 48 -10.47 -11.17 10.18
CA THR A 48 -10.12 -12.46 9.59
C THR A 48 -8.60 -12.56 9.68
N ARG A 49 -8.13 -13.29 10.67
CA ARG A 49 -6.73 -13.64 10.84
C ARG A 49 -6.37 -14.47 9.62
N ILE A 50 -5.77 -13.84 8.62
CA ILE A 50 -5.25 -14.56 7.47
C ILE A 50 -4.03 -15.32 7.97
N VAL A 51 -4.23 -16.58 8.30
CA VAL A 51 -3.14 -17.54 8.40
C VAL A 51 -2.65 -17.70 6.97
N VAL A 52 -1.41 -17.23 6.72
CA VAL A 52 -0.75 -17.30 5.40
C VAL A 52 -0.34 -18.76 5.14
N ASP A 53 -1.33 -19.62 4.92
CA ASP A 53 -1.12 -21.06 4.62
C ASP A 53 -1.69 -21.44 3.25
N SER A 54 -2.00 -20.46 2.40
CA SER A 54 -2.44 -20.69 1.02
C SER A 54 -1.36 -20.23 0.04
N MET A 55 -1.20 -20.97 -1.05
CA MET A 55 -0.18 -20.74 -2.10
C MET A 55 -0.31 -19.39 -2.83
N GLU A 56 -1.32 -18.59 -2.55
CA GLU A 56 -1.49 -17.23 -3.07
C GLU A 56 -1.07 -16.21 -2.01
N GLN A 57 -0.04 -15.42 -2.32
CA GLN A 57 0.37 -14.33 -1.45
C GLN A 57 -0.75 -13.26 -1.43
N PRO A 58 -1.32 -12.93 -0.26
CA PRO A 58 -2.39 -11.96 -0.18
C PRO A 58 -1.88 -10.56 -0.58
N ILE A 59 -2.77 -9.76 -1.15
CA ILE A 59 -2.51 -8.39 -1.59
C ILE A 59 -3.51 -7.41 -0.98
N ALA A 60 -3.07 -6.17 -0.76
CA ALA A 60 -3.93 -5.03 -0.56
C ALA A 60 -4.19 -4.36 -1.92
N LEU A 61 -5.46 -4.23 -2.28
CA LEU A 61 -5.88 -3.53 -3.49
C LEU A 61 -6.78 -2.35 -3.11
N LEU A 62 -6.28 -1.13 -3.35
CA LEU A 62 -7.00 0.11 -3.12
C LEU A 62 -7.27 0.79 -4.46
N THR A 63 -8.36 1.54 -4.54
CA THR A 63 -8.74 2.29 -5.74
C THR A 63 -9.33 3.64 -5.35
N ASN A 64 -9.23 4.62 -6.26
CA ASN A 64 -9.72 5.98 -6.06
C ASN A 64 -11.00 6.31 -6.83
N GLY A 65 -11.69 5.33 -7.40
CA GLY A 65 -12.94 5.51 -8.15
C GLY A 65 -12.80 6.11 -9.56
N ILE A 66 -11.62 6.62 -9.95
CA ILE A 66 -11.36 7.20 -11.28
C ILE A 66 -10.30 6.44 -12.10
N GLY A 67 -10.00 5.20 -11.70
CA GLY A 67 -9.06 4.33 -12.40
C GLY A 67 -7.64 4.29 -11.81
N GLY A 68 -7.30 5.14 -10.84
CA GLY A 68 -6.07 5.02 -10.06
C GLY A 68 -6.15 3.86 -9.06
N MET A 69 -5.00 3.30 -8.70
CA MET A 69 -4.92 2.15 -7.80
C MET A 69 -3.61 2.10 -7.03
N ALA A 70 -3.64 1.42 -5.89
CA ALA A 70 -2.48 0.85 -5.21
C ALA A 70 -2.67 -0.66 -5.09
N ARG A 71 -1.66 -1.44 -5.48
CA ARG A 71 -1.63 -2.89 -5.37
C ARG A 71 -0.34 -3.29 -4.67
N MET A 72 -0.45 -3.64 -3.41
CA MET A 72 0.68 -3.94 -2.54
C MET A 72 0.63 -5.38 -2.06
N ALA A 73 1.77 -6.06 -2.04
CA ALA A 73 1.88 -7.32 -1.34
C ALA A 73 1.66 -7.10 0.16
N VAL A 74 1.06 -8.07 0.86
CA VAL A 74 0.95 -8.06 2.32
C VAL A 74 2.32 -8.17 2.97
N ASP A 75 3.23 -8.90 2.34
CA ASP A 75 4.67 -8.85 2.59
C ASP A 75 5.23 -7.54 2.01
N LEU A 76 5.25 -6.49 2.83
CA LEU A 76 5.66 -5.15 2.38
C LEU A 76 7.08 -5.18 1.79
N GLY A 77 7.23 -4.45 0.69
CA GLY A 77 8.49 -4.42 -0.05
C GLY A 77 8.66 -5.56 -1.06
N ALA A 78 7.90 -6.64 -0.95
CA ALA A 78 7.90 -7.68 -1.96
C ALA A 78 7.20 -7.22 -3.25
N ILE A 79 7.74 -7.63 -4.40
CA ILE A 79 7.15 -7.46 -5.72
C ILE A 79 6.73 -8.83 -6.23
N THR A 80 5.44 -9.05 -6.36
CA THR A 80 4.85 -10.32 -6.80
C THR A 80 4.38 -10.25 -8.25
N SER A 81 4.22 -9.05 -8.77
CA SER A 81 3.74 -8.79 -10.14
C SER A 81 4.31 -7.48 -10.66
N LYS A 82 4.48 -7.36 -11.97
CA LYS A 82 4.78 -6.08 -12.61
C LYS A 82 3.71 -5.01 -12.35
N TYR A 83 2.51 -5.42 -12.01
CA TYR A 83 1.38 -4.54 -11.68
C TYR A 83 1.35 -4.07 -10.23
N ASP A 84 2.27 -4.56 -9.37
CA ASP A 84 2.41 -4.04 -8.02
C ASP A 84 2.82 -2.58 -8.07
N CYS A 85 2.12 -1.75 -7.31
CA CYS A 85 2.38 -0.32 -7.22
C CYS A 85 1.85 0.24 -5.89
N LEU A 86 2.58 1.20 -5.37
CA LEU A 86 2.11 2.08 -4.31
C LEU A 86 1.19 3.16 -4.88
N LEU A 87 1.49 3.62 -6.12
CA LEU A 87 0.64 4.55 -6.86
C LEU A 87 0.69 4.24 -8.36
N GLY A 88 -0.40 3.68 -8.87
CA GLY A 88 -0.75 3.67 -10.28
C GLY A 88 -1.81 4.74 -10.54
N ALA A 89 -1.39 5.90 -11.04
CA ALA A 89 -2.28 7.03 -11.28
C ALA A 89 -3.03 6.88 -12.61
N ASN A 90 -4.27 7.30 -12.65
CA ASN A 90 -4.97 7.51 -13.92
C ASN A 90 -4.76 8.94 -14.39
N LEU A 91 -4.00 9.12 -15.46
CA LEU A 91 -3.67 10.44 -16.01
C LEU A 91 -4.76 11.01 -16.92
N ASN A 92 -5.73 10.19 -17.34
CA ASN A 92 -6.81 10.61 -18.20
C ASN A 92 -8.16 10.18 -17.64
N SER A 93 -8.87 11.12 -17.02
CA SER A 93 -10.18 10.87 -16.40
C SER A 93 -11.25 10.31 -17.36
N ASN A 94 -11.10 10.58 -18.65
CA ASN A 94 -12.00 10.07 -19.70
C ASN A 94 -11.66 8.63 -20.14
N LYS A 95 -10.50 8.12 -19.71
CA LYS A 95 -10.01 6.78 -20.04
C LYS A 95 -9.52 6.09 -18.75
N PRO A 96 -10.40 5.49 -17.96
CA PRO A 96 -10.06 4.95 -16.63
C PRO A 96 -9.08 3.76 -16.66
N VAL A 97 -8.67 3.32 -17.84
CA VAL A 97 -7.65 2.27 -18.03
C VAL A 97 -6.27 2.82 -18.39
N ASP A 98 -6.14 4.14 -18.55
CA ASP A 98 -4.88 4.81 -18.90
C ASP A 98 -4.05 5.08 -17.65
N ARG A 99 -3.53 3.99 -17.06
CA ARG A 99 -2.74 4.03 -15.82
C ARG A 99 -1.27 4.20 -16.11
N HIS A 100 -0.64 5.02 -15.26
CA HIS A 100 0.79 5.24 -15.22
C HIS A 100 1.32 4.90 -13.81
N ILE A 101 2.36 4.10 -13.70
CA ILE A 101 2.97 3.76 -12.42
C ILE A 101 4.03 4.79 -12.08
N PHE A 102 3.87 5.46 -10.94
CA PHE A 102 4.77 6.48 -10.41
C PHE A 102 5.54 6.01 -9.17
N ALA A 103 4.87 5.28 -8.28
CA ALA A 103 5.50 4.70 -7.12
C ALA A 103 5.29 3.18 -7.15
N LYS A 104 6.39 2.44 -7.08
CA LYS A 104 6.39 0.99 -7.25
C LYS A 104 6.06 0.29 -5.96
N ARG A 105 6.80 0.60 -4.89
CA ARG A 105 6.66 -0.03 -3.58
C ARG A 105 7.12 0.88 -2.46
N VAL A 106 6.75 0.50 -1.25
CA VAL A 106 7.29 1.07 -0.02
C VAL A 106 8.06 -0.01 0.74
N ARG A 107 9.20 0.35 1.29
CA ARG A 107 9.99 -0.45 2.23
C ARG A 107 10.12 0.34 3.52
N ILE A 108 9.92 -0.32 4.66
CA ILE A 108 9.88 0.35 5.96
C ILE A 108 10.74 -0.43 6.95
N TRP A 109 11.61 0.27 7.64
CA TRP A 109 12.41 -0.27 8.74
C TRP A 109 12.11 0.49 10.02
N ALA A 110 12.03 -0.25 11.12
CA ALA A 110 11.95 0.30 12.46
C ALA A 110 13.28 0.09 13.17
N VAL A 111 13.78 1.12 13.81
CA VAL A 111 14.93 1.05 14.70
C VAL A 111 14.44 1.30 16.13
N ALA A 112 14.49 0.28 16.95
CA ALA A 112 13.97 0.28 18.32
C ALA A 112 15.10 -0.02 19.30
N ASP A 113 15.56 0.98 20.03
CA ASP A 113 16.70 0.88 20.99
C ASP A 113 17.94 0.24 20.34
N GLY A 114 18.24 0.60 19.09
CA GLY A 114 19.37 0.11 18.29
C GLY A 114 19.12 -1.18 17.52
N PHE A 115 17.98 -1.85 17.70
CA PHE A 115 17.61 -3.04 16.93
C PHE A 115 16.84 -2.65 15.68
N ILE A 116 17.30 -3.11 14.52
CA ILE A 116 16.69 -2.83 13.21
C ILE A 116 15.80 -4.01 12.84
N SER A 117 14.57 -3.71 12.47
CA SER A 117 13.60 -4.67 11.95
C SER A 117 12.94 -4.11 10.70
N GLU A 118 12.85 -4.90 9.65
CA GLU A 118 12.04 -4.58 8.48
C GLU A 118 10.57 -4.94 8.73
N LEU A 119 9.65 -4.08 8.28
CA LEU A 119 8.22 -4.37 8.33
C LEU A 119 7.83 -5.20 7.10
N ASN A 120 7.87 -6.51 7.28
CA ASN A 120 7.61 -7.51 6.25
C ASN A 120 6.84 -8.71 6.83
N ALA A 121 6.71 -9.79 6.07
CA ALA A 121 6.01 -11.00 6.52
C ALA A 121 6.55 -11.58 7.84
N ALA A 122 7.87 -11.47 8.10
CA ALA A 122 8.48 -12.02 9.32
C ALA A 122 8.09 -11.26 10.60
N THR A 123 7.74 -9.99 10.48
CA THR A 123 7.31 -9.14 11.63
C THR A 123 5.80 -8.89 11.64
N LEU A 124 5.06 -9.40 10.66
CA LEU A 124 3.62 -9.22 10.53
C LEU A 124 2.85 -10.00 11.58
N LEU A 125 1.96 -9.32 12.31
CA LEU A 125 1.02 -9.93 13.24
C LEU A 125 -0.37 -10.12 12.62
N GLU A 126 -0.81 -9.12 11.87
CA GLU A 126 -2.19 -9.04 11.39
C GLU A 126 -2.27 -8.18 10.14
N PHE A 127 -3.18 -8.55 9.24
CA PHE A 127 -3.50 -7.78 8.05
C PHE A 127 -5.02 -7.72 7.83
N SER A 128 -5.50 -6.55 7.40
CA SER A 128 -6.86 -6.33 6.92
C SER A 128 -6.85 -5.58 5.60
N PRO A 129 -7.51 -6.07 4.55
CA PRO A 129 -7.42 -5.49 3.19
C PRO A 129 -8.08 -4.12 3.05
N GLY A 130 -8.91 -3.68 4.02
CA GLY A 130 -9.53 -2.35 4.04
C GLY A 130 -10.63 -2.09 3.01
N PRO A 131 -11.00 -0.87 2.65
CA PRO A 131 -10.33 0.43 2.85
C PRO A 131 -10.57 1.10 4.22
N PRO A 132 -9.58 1.67 4.91
CA PRO A 132 -8.15 1.58 4.59
C PRO A 132 -7.60 0.18 4.82
N ALA A 133 -6.53 -0.19 4.10
CA ALA A 133 -5.80 -1.41 4.38
C ALA A 133 -4.93 -1.22 5.62
N HIS A 134 -4.86 -2.22 6.50
CA HIS A 134 -4.16 -2.18 7.76
C HIS A 134 -3.18 -3.34 7.88
N TRP A 135 -1.97 -3.04 8.35
CA TRP A 135 -0.97 -4.00 8.78
C TRP A 135 -0.60 -3.72 10.23
N ARG A 136 -0.44 -4.75 11.02
CA ARG A 136 0.15 -4.66 12.35
C ARG A 136 1.41 -5.50 12.41
N PHE A 137 2.47 -4.88 12.86
CA PHE A 137 3.79 -5.50 12.98
C PHE A 137 4.26 -5.53 14.42
N LEU A 138 5.05 -6.54 14.75
CA LEU A 138 5.78 -6.64 16.01
C LEU A 138 7.28 -6.62 15.71
N VAL A 139 7.95 -5.55 16.10
CA VAL A 139 9.38 -5.39 15.89
C VAL A 139 10.13 -5.57 17.22
N SER A 140 11.29 -6.21 17.15
CA SER A 140 12.15 -6.45 18.31
C SER A 140 12.84 -5.17 18.76
N ALA A 141 12.95 -4.99 20.08
CA ALA A 141 13.75 -3.95 20.71
C ALA A 141 14.84 -4.53 21.63
N GLY A 142 15.19 -5.83 21.43
CA GLY A 142 16.14 -6.55 22.26
C GLY A 142 15.61 -6.90 23.66
N ASP A 143 16.30 -7.76 24.37
CA ASP A 143 15.99 -8.16 25.75
C ASP A 143 14.53 -8.58 25.97
N SER A 144 13.95 -9.30 25.02
CA SER A 144 12.53 -9.69 24.99
C SER A 144 11.54 -8.51 24.93
N ARG A 145 12.01 -7.30 24.68
CA ARG A 145 11.16 -6.12 24.45
C ARG A 145 10.71 -6.03 23.01
N ALA A 146 9.56 -5.44 22.77
CA ALA A 146 9.02 -5.25 21.45
C ALA A 146 8.22 -3.95 21.32
N VAL A 147 8.04 -3.53 20.06
CA VAL A 147 7.19 -2.40 19.68
C VAL A 147 6.14 -2.90 18.69
N GLU A 148 4.89 -2.56 18.92
CA GLU A 148 3.82 -2.75 17.92
C GLU A 148 3.68 -1.51 17.05
N ILE A 149 3.62 -1.73 15.73
CA ILE A 149 3.49 -0.68 14.72
C ILE A 149 2.27 -1.01 13.88
N GLU A 150 1.42 -0.01 13.67
CA GLU A 150 0.35 -0.05 12.68
C GLU A 150 0.73 0.77 11.46
N LEU A 151 0.56 0.19 10.29
CA LEU A 151 0.57 0.89 9.00
C LEU A 151 -0.86 0.86 8.45
N GLN A 152 -1.34 2.02 8.05
CA GLN A 152 -2.59 2.16 7.31
C GLN A 152 -2.28 2.72 5.93
N ALA A 153 -2.91 2.16 4.90
CA ALA A 153 -2.84 2.67 3.54
C ALA A 153 -4.24 2.98 3.02
N SER A 154 -4.40 4.14 2.40
CA SER A 154 -5.66 4.58 1.82
C SER A 154 -5.44 5.36 0.53
N MET A 155 -6.46 5.36 -0.32
CA MET A 155 -6.54 6.23 -1.49
C MET A 155 -7.80 7.11 -1.35
N PRO A 156 -7.65 8.44 -1.33
CA PRO A 156 -8.80 9.35 -1.32
C PRO A 156 -9.62 9.21 -2.61
N ASP A 157 -10.94 9.34 -2.47
CA ASP A 157 -11.83 9.32 -3.63
C ASP A 157 -11.47 10.39 -4.64
N ARG A 158 -11.45 10.00 -5.93
CA ARG A 158 -11.19 10.85 -7.09
C ARG A 158 -9.84 11.59 -7.09
N LYS A 159 -8.85 11.12 -6.30
CA LYS A 159 -7.49 11.68 -6.29
C LYS A 159 -6.46 10.60 -6.59
N ASN A 160 -5.46 10.94 -7.39
CA ASN A 160 -4.29 10.09 -7.64
C ASN A 160 -3.29 10.25 -6.48
N GLU A 161 -3.69 9.82 -5.30
CA GLU A 161 -2.91 9.93 -4.07
C GLU A 161 -2.98 8.60 -3.30
N THR A 162 -1.87 8.20 -2.70
CA THR A 162 -1.83 7.12 -1.71
C THR A 162 -1.30 7.68 -0.41
N HIS A 163 -2.07 7.55 0.65
CA HIS A 163 -1.71 7.99 1.99
C HIS A 163 -1.26 6.79 2.81
N LEU A 164 -0.11 6.93 3.45
CA LEU A 164 0.42 5.98 4.43
C LEU A 164 0.45 6.64 5.80
N ALA A 165 -0.15 6.02 6.80
CA ALA A 165 -0.06 6.46 8.18
C ALA A 165 0.61 5.37 9.01
N ILE A 166 1.69 5.73 9.71
CA ILE A 166 2.46 4.82 10.55
C ILE A 166 2.28 5.25 12.00
N THR A 167 1.81 4.33 12.84
CA THR A 167 1.51 4.61 14.24
C THR A 167 2.18 3.58 15.14
N ARG A 168 2.93 4.07 16.15
CA ARG A 168 3.40 3.23 17.25
C ARG A 168 2.22 2.99 18.21
N LEU A 169 1.81 1.73 18.33
CA LEU A 169 0.70 1.36 19.21
C LEU A 169 1.12 1.25 20.67
N LYS A 170 0.17 1.58 21.55
CA LYS A 170 0.32 1.29 22.99
C LYS A 170 0.02 -0.18 23.20
N ARG A 171 1.06 -0.99 23.41
CA ARG A 171 0.91 -2.42 23.66
C ARG A 171 0.40 -2.68 25.08
N ASP A 172 -0.44 -3.69 25.23
CA ASP A 172 -0.90 -4.18 26.53
C ASP A 172 0.29 -4.76 27.34
N PRO A 173 0.49 -4.36 28.61
CA PRO A 173 1.54 -4.91 29.46
C PRO A 173 1.50 -6.43 29.61
N GLU A 174 0.32 -7.03 29.54
CA GLU A 174 0.16 -8.50 29.65
C GLU A 174 0.71 -9.28 28.45
N LYS A 175 0.93 -8.61 27.32
CA LYS A 175 1.45 -9.22 26.08
C LYS A 175 2.97 -9.18 25.93
N GLY A 176 3.71 -8.99 27.03
CA GLY A 176 5.16 -8.98 27.07
C GLY A 176 5.77 -7.61 27.31
N GLN A 177 7.11 -7.55 27.44
CA GLN A 177 7.82 -6.32 27.78
C GLN A 177 7.76 -5.32 26.62
N ARG A 178 7.47 -4.07 26.98
CA ARG A 178 7.44 -2.95 26.04
C ARG A 178 8.77 -2.22 26.03
N LEU A 179 9.09 -1.66 24.89
CA LEU A 179 10.06 -0.58 24.85
C LEU A 179 9.47 0.65 25.54
N ALA A 180 10.14 1.17 26.57
CA ALA A 180 9.71 2.36 27.29
C ALA A 180 9.66 3.58 26.35
N GLY A 181 8.82 4.57 26.69
CA GLY A 181 8.58 5.71 25.82
C GLY A 181 9.78 6.67 25.70
N ASP A 182 10.71 6.62 26.66
CA ASP A 182 11.95 7.41 26.70
C ASP A 182 13.08 6.77 25.86
N LYS A 183 12.89 5.55 25.35
CA LYS A 183 13.88 4.87 24.54
C LYS A 183 13.80 5.25 23.08
N SER A 184 14.96 5.25 22.42
CA SER A 184 15.11 5.58 21.02
C SER A 184 14.22 4.70 20.14
N PHE A 185 13.43 5.36 19.30
CA PHE A 185 12.58 4.71 18.30
C PHE A 185 12.50 5.60 17.07
N SER A 186 12.83 5.05 15.91
CA SER A 186 12.70 5.74 14.62
C SER A 186 12.18 4.81 13.54
N ILE A 187 11.59 5.41 12.52
CA ILE A 187 11.10 4.73 11.32
C ILE A 187 11.82 5.30 10.12
N THR A 188 12.34 4.44 9.26
CA THR A 188 12.85 4.79 7.94
C THR A 188 11.88 4.27 6.90
N VAL A 189 11.42 5.16 6.02
CA VAL A 189 10.52 4.84 4.91
C VAL A 189 11.26 5.10 3.60
N ARG A 190 11.27 4.13 2.71
CA ARG A 190 11.84 4.25 1.37
C ARG A 190 10.76 3.99 0.33
N ILE A 191 10.67 4.89 -0.65
CA ILE A 191 9.73 4.79 -1.76
C ILE A 191 10.52 4.51 -3.02
N ASP A 192 10.22 3.40 -3.69
CA ASP A 192 10.79 3.10 -5.00
C ASP A 192 9.87 3.71 -6.06
N ILE A 193 10.41 4.63 -6.86
CA ILE A 193 9.66 5.35 -7.89
C ILE A 193 9.82 4.70 -9.27
N GLU A 194 8.88 5.02 -10.14
CA GLU A 194 8.81 4.56 -11.53
C GLU A 194 8.31 5.70 -12.44
N ASP A 195 8.55 5.58 -13.74
CA ASP A 195 7.90 6.37 -14.78
C ASP A 195 7.56 5.47 -15.97
N ARG A 196 6.44 4.77 -15.89
CA ARG A 196 6.03 3.87 -16.98
C ARG A 196 4.53 3.71 -17.10
N ILE A 197 4.09 3.45 -18.30
CA ILE A 197 2.71 2.99 -18.55
C ILE A 197 2.49 1.62 -17.88
N PHE A 198 1.27 1.33 -17.47
CA PHE A 198 0.90 0.20 -16.63
C PHE A 198 1.40 -1.17 -17.12
N HIS A 199 1.43 -1.39 -18.46
CA HIS A 199 1.83 -2.66 -19.05
C HIS A 199 3.30 -2.76 -19.42
N ALA A 200 4.05 -1.65 -19.40
CA ALA A 200 5.47 -1.62 -19.68
C ALA A 200 6.31 -2.13 -18.49
N GLU A 201 7.59 -2.29 -18.73
CA GLU A 201 8.61 -2.60 -17.73
C GLU A 201 9.77 -1.64 -17.90
N THR A 202 10.28 -1.11 -16.80
CA THR A 202 11.48 -0.29 -16.81
C THR A 202 12.71 -1.20 -16.77
N LYS A 203 13.63 -0.98 -17.70
CA LYS A 203 14.92 -1.68 -17.75
C LYS A 203 16.03 -0.70 -17.43
N ILE A 204 16.95 -1.10 -16.55
CA ILE A 204 18.11 -0.30 -16.19
C ILE A 204 19.01 -0.09 -17.40
N ASN A 205 19.36 1.15 -17.66
CA ASN A 205 20.45 1.60 -18.53
C ASN A 205 20.85 3.03 -18.12
N GLU A 206 21.98 3.52 -18.62
CA GLU A 206 22.51 4.85 -18.26
C GLU A 206 21.55 6.01 -18.59
N GLU A 207 20.77 5.90 -19.66
CA GLU A 207 19.81 6.93 -20.06
C GLU A 207 18.65 7.00 -19.08
N VAL A 208 18.09 5.84 -18.71
CA VAL A 208 17.00 5.75 -17.73
C VAL A 208 17.47 6.19 -16.35
N GLU A 209 18.66 5.78 -15.91
CA GLU A 209 19.20 6.22 -14.62
C GLU A 209 19.36 7.74 -14.58
N ARG A 210 19.93 8.33 -15.63
CA ARG A 210 20.05 9.80 -15.75
C ARG A 210 18.70 10.48 -15.79
N HIS A 211 17.70 9.90 -16.48
CA HIS A 211 16.34 10.43 -16.52
C HIS A 211 15.73 10.57 -15.11
N PHE A 212 15.93 9.58 -14.23
CA PHE A 212 15.46 9.70 -12.85
C PHE A 212 16.24 10.77 -12.07
N ILE A 213 17.56 10.75 -12.14
CA ILE A 213 18.43 11.69 -11.41
C ILE A 213 18.12 13.14 -11.80
N ASP A 214 18.07 13.45 -13.10
CA ASP A 214 17.95 14.83 -13.60
C ASP A 214 16.55 15.44 -13.35
N ASN A 215 15.53 14.62 -13.05
CA ASN A 215 14.15 15.06 -12.93
C ASN A 215 13.60 15.00 -11.48
N ILE A 216 14.47 14.84 -10.48
CA ILE A 216 14.12 14.89 -9.07
C ILE A 216 14.57 16.22 -8.48
N SER A 217 13.70 16.86 -7.71
CA SER A 217 14.05 17.97 -6.83
C SER A 217 13.61 17.67 -5.40
N CYS A 218 14.53 17.88 -4.44
CA CYS A 218 14.38 17.48 -3.05
C CYS A 218 14.16 18.69 -2.15
N ASP A 219 13.33 18.48 -1.12
CA ASP A 219 13.07 19.39 -0.01
C ASP A 219 13.32 18.69 1.33
N SER A 220 13.18 19.41 2.45
CA SER A 220 13.35 18.85 3.78
C SER A 220 12.29 17.80 4.17
N ASP A 221 11.12 17.84 3.55
CA ASP A 221 9.98 16.99 3.85
C ASP A 221 9.65 15.96 2.74
N GLY A 222 10.48 15.95 1.66
CA GLY A 222 10.27 15.00 0.58
C GLY A 222 10.91 15.41 -0.74
N PHE A 223 10.31 14.97 -1.84
CA PHE A 223 10.80 15.26 -3.19
C PHE A 223 9.66 15.39 -4.20
N ILE A 224 9.99 15.99 -5.34
CA ILE A 224 9.15 16.03 -6.53
C ILE A 224 9.93 15.39 -7.67
N PHE A 225 9.31 14.43 -8.34
CA PHE A 225 9.82 13.82 -9.55
C PHE A 225 8.97 14.27 -10.74
N THR A 226 9.58 14.96 -11.71
CA THR A 226 8.92 15.54 -12.89
C THR A 226 9.49 14.92 -14.15
N PRO A 227 9.16 13.65 -14.47
CA PRO A 227 9.73 12.93 -15.60
C PRO A 227 9.34 13.53 -16.95
N SER A 228 8.26 14.33 -17.00
CA SER A 228 7.80 15.00 -18.21
C SER A 228 6.97 16.22 -17.83
N HIS A 229 6.78 17.15 -18.80
CA HIS A 229 6.01 18.37 -18.62
C HIS A 229 4.52 18.15 -18.29
N ASP A 230 3.99 16.97 -18.58
CA ASP A 230 2.58 16.61 -18.43
C ASP A 230 2.27 15.79 -17.18
N ARG A 231 3.29 15.41 -16.41
CA ARG A 231 3.11 14.57 -15.23
C ARG A 231 4.19 14.77 -14.17
N GLN A 232 3.79 14.57 -12.92
CA GLN A 232 4.69 14.72 -11.80
C GLN A 232 4.22 13.83 -10.64
N LEU A 233 5.16 13.31 -9.86
CA LEU A 233 4.95 12.66 -8.58
C LEU A 233 5.46 13.58 -7.47
N SER A 234 4.65 13.83 -6.44
CA SER A 234 5.09 14.47 -5.20
C SER A 234 5.04 13.45 -4.06
N VAL A 235 6.14 13.28 -3.35
CA VAL A 235 6.22 12.46 -2.14
C VAL A 235 6.54 13.38 -0.96
N ARG A 236 5.71 13.34 0.08
CA ARG A 236 5.83 14.24 1.25
C ARG A 236 5.62 13.47 2.54
N THR A 237 6.31 13.90 3.59
CA THR A 237 6.06 13.45 4.96
C THR A 237 5.54 14.60 5.81
N THR A 238 4.64 14.29 6.75
CA THR A 238 4.12 15.29 7.70
C THR A 238 5.01 15.41 8.94
N SER A 239 5.95 14.50 9.12
CA SER A 239 6.92 14.53 10.23
C SER A 239 8.18 13.76 9.82
N GLY A 240 9.31 14.09 10.46
CA GLY A 240 10.61 13.52 10.11
C GLY A 240 11.37 14.40 9.13
N VAL A 241 12.45 13.87 8.59
CA VAL A 241 13.35 14.56 7.66
C VAL A 241 13.56 13.66 6.45
N PHE A 242 13.50 14.23 5.27
CA PHE A 242 13.85 13.54 4.04
C PHE A 242 15.38 13.62 3.84
N HIS A 243 15.95 12.48 3.47
CA HIS A 243 17.34 12.38 3.03
C HIS A 243 17.36 11.81 1.61
N GLU A 244 18.04 12.52 0.73
CA GLU A 244 18.25 12.07 -0.62
C GLU A 244 19.22 10.90 -0.62
N GLU A 245 18.76 9.75 -1.08
CA GLU A 245 19.58 8.56 -1.28
C GLU A 245 19.01 7.79 -2.47
N MET A 246 19.72 7.86 -3.59
CA MET A 246 19.30 7.19 -4.80
C MET A 246 19.98 5.84 -4.93
N GLU A 247 19.17 4.81 -5.16
CA GLU A 247 19.62 3.44 -5.39
C GLU A 247 18.71 2.78 -6.41
N TRP A 248 19.33 2.13 -7.37
CA TRP A 248 18.58 1.27 -8.28
C TRP A 248 18.25 -0.06 -7.62
N CYS A 249 16.95 -0.36 -7.46
CA CYS A 249 16.49 -1.61 -6.85
C CYS A 249 15.90 -2.54 -7.92
N ARG A 250 16.35 -3.78 -7.91
CA ARG A 250 15.86 -4.87 -8.78
C ARG A 250 14.65 -5.56 -8.17
#